data_f1979459a398ca21547d035115124319
#
_entry.id   f1979459a398ca21547d035115124319
#
_cell.length_a   1.000
_cell.length_b   1.000
_cell.length_c   1.000
_cell.angle_alpha   90.00
_cell.angle_beta   90.00
_cell.angle_gamma   90.00
#
_symmetry.space_group_name_H-M   'P 1'
#
loop_
_entity.id
_entity.type
_entity.pdbx_description
1 polymer ?
#
loop_
_entity_poly.entity_id
_entity_poly.type
_entity_poly.pdbx_seq_one_letter_code
_entity_poly.pdbx_strand_id
1 'polypeptide(L)'
;ILQFGMKAIQSGKRIATGNNEPTLVANSTKARFTIAGIVSRTMGLVSGDYVQFISNIPSIDMAIAERDSEIVAWCEENGVELGTDAARAALIKEFGSYAICKGVPMYEKDGKRKMVGVRMTDEQKQVSFDMNKAAIAQAVGKDIDEVTIEDYNPVTEGFTGAKATSTSSLTGIGLPLGFSDINMWNELKEDLGDAAEDYNRVYKVNLNEPIECEVENGKEGEGSVTVVTAYPFTFESDEEPTRKNVKK
;
A
#
# COMPACT_ATOMS: atom_id res chain seq x y z
N ILE A 1 28.69 22.35 -46.14
CA ILE A 1 28.75 22.10 -44.69
C ILE A 1 27.98 20.82 -44.46
N LEU A 2 28.71 19.70 -44.28
CA LEU A 2 28.13 18.41 -43.90
C LEU A 2 27.60 18.51 -42.48
N GLN A 3 26.29 18.58 -42.34
CA GLN A 3 25.62 18.41 -41.02
C GLN A 3 25.58 16.92 -40.69
N PHE A 4 26.47 16.48 -39.83
CA PHE A 4 26.36 15.18 -39.23
C PHE A 4 25.23 15.23 -38.21
N GLY A 5 24.07 14.69 -38.58
CA GLY A 5 22.97 14.52 -37.66
C GLY A 5 23.41 13.65 -36.47
N MET A 6 23.34 14.17 -35.26
CA MET A 6 23.56 13.39 -34.02
C MET A 6 22.51 12.30 -33.97
N LYS A 7 22.91 11.04 -34.21
CA LYS A 7 22.09 9.89 -33.84
C LYS A 7 22.26 9.63 -32.37
N ALA A 8 21.17 9.59 -31.67
CA ALA A 8 21.18 9.10 -30.29
C ALA A 8 21.80 7.70 -30.29
N ILE A 9 22.93 7.55 -29.62
CA ILE A 9 23.49 6.25 -29.35
C ILE A 9 22.44 5.56 -28.47
N GLN A 10 21.72 4.62 -29.04
CA GLN A 10 20.91 3.70 -28.24
C GLN A 10 21.92 2.87 -27.45
N SER A 11 22.32 3.40 -26.29
CA SER A 11 22.85 2.52 -25.25
C SER A 11 21.79 1.43 -25.11
N GLY A 12 22.21 0.17 -25.17
CA GLY A 12 21.32 -0.98 -25.07
C GLY A 12 20.52 -0.96 -23.76
N LYS A 13 19.66 0.02 -23.65
CA LYS A 13 18.59 0.03 -22.69
C LYS A 13 17.80 -1.20 -23.06
N ARG A 14 17.88 -2.18 -22.20
CA ARG A 14 16.66 -2.92 -21.92
C ARG A 14 15.63 -1.83 -21.62
N ILE A 15 14.84 -1.49 -22.63
CA ILE A 15 13.53 -0.98 -22.36
C ILE A 15 12.97 -2.07 -21.48
N ALA A 16 12.97 -1.84 -20.18
CA ALA A 16 12.06 -2.57 -19.37
C ALA A 16 10.74 -2.32 -20.09
N THR A 17 10.28 -3.30 -20.84
CA THR A 17 8.90 -3.45 -21.20
C THR A 17 8.21 -3.68 -19.85
N GLY A 18 8.29 -2.69 -18.98
CA GLY A 18 7.43 -2.56 -17.87
C GLY A 18 6.08 -2.46 -18.50
N ASN A 19 5.27 -3.45 -18.24
CA ASN A 19 3.89 -3.46 -18.59
C ASN A 19 3.38 -2.05 -18.26
N ASN A 20 3.04 -1.25 -19.25
CA ASN A 20 2.47 0.07 -19.05
C ASN A 20 1.03 -0.03 -18.54
N GLU A 21 0.59 -1.25 -18.26
CA GLU A 21 -0.71 -1.50 -17.70
C GLU A 21 -0.73 -1.15 -16.21
N PRO A 22 -1.78 -0.50 -15.75
CA PRO A 22 -1.91 -0.12 -14.36
C PRO A 22 -2.27 -1.34 -13.50
N THR A 23 -1.27 -2.13 -13.13
CA THR A 23 -1.46 -3.39 -12.40
C THR A 23 -0.95 -3.33 -10.97
N LEU A 24 -1.63 -4.10 -10.12
CA LEU A 24 -1.20 -4.54 -8.80
C LEU A 24 -1.06 -6.06 -8.85
N VAL A 25 0.10 -6.60 -8.54
CA VAL A 25 0.36 -8.04 -8.56
C VAL A 25 0.57 -8.54 -7.14
N ALA A 26 -0.25 -9.50 -6.72
CA ALA A 26 -0.10 -10.18 -5.44
C ALA A 26 0.61 -11.52 -5.64
N ASN A 27 1.70 -11.74 -4.90
CA ASN A 27 2.40 -13.02 -4.90
C ASN A 27 1.81 -13.94 -3.83
N SER A 28 1.26 -15.08 -4.27
CA SER A 28 0.53 -16.03 -3.41
C SER A 28 1.36 -16.62 -2.27
N THR A 29 2.67 -16.80 -2.48
CA THR A 29 3.52 -17.50 -1.49
C THR A 29 4.08 -16.59 -0.39
N LYS A 30 4.01 -15.26 -0.55
CA LYS A 30 4.75 -14.32 0.32
C LYS A 30 3.92 -13.17 0.85
N ALA A 31 2.61 -13.16 0.62
CA ALA A 31 1.75 -12.00 0.93
C ALA A 31 2.38 -10.67 0.47
N ARG A 32 3.07 -10.69 -0.67
CA ARG A 32 3.80 -9.56 -1.22
C ARG A 32 3.09 -9.01 -2.44
N PHE A 33 2.90 -7.72 -2.43
CA PHE A 33 2.31 -6.96 -3.52
C PHE A 33 3.37 -6.19 -4.29
N THR A 34 3.16 -6.05 -5.60
CA THR A 34 3.97 -5.20 -6.46
C THR A 34 3.07 -4.27 -7.25
N ILE A 35 3.30 -2.98 -7.12
CA ILE A 35 2.59 -1.92 -7.83
C ILE A 35 3.37 -1.58 -9.10
N ALA A 36 2.69 -1.53 -10.24
CA ALA A 36 3.29 -1.07 -11.49
C ALA A 36 3.74 0.40 -11.42
N GLY A 37 4.80 0.73 -12.15
CA GLY A 37 5.38 2.08 -12.11
C GLY A 37 4.42 3.19 -12.53
N ILE A 38 3.47 2.90 -13.43
CA ILE A 38 2.44 3.87 -13.83
C ILE A 38 1.49 4.17 -12.67
N VAL A 39 1.10 3.16 -11.87
CA VAL A 39 0.26 3.34 -10.68
C VAL A 39 1.01 4.16 -9.63
N SER A 40 2.27 3.77 -9.32
CA SER A 40 3.11 4.53 -8.38
C SER A 40 3.25 6.00 -8.78
N ARG A 41 3.42 6.27 -10.08
CA ARG A 41 3.52 7.63 -10.61
C ARG A 41 2.23 8.42 -10.41
N THR A 42 1.09 7.83 -10.77
CA THR A 42 -0.22 8.50 -10.64
C THR A 42 -0.55 8.79 -9.18
N MET A 43 -0.23 7.86 -8.27
CA MET A 43 -0.42 8.03 -6.84
C MET A 43 0.63 8.95 -6.18
N GLY A 44 1.66 9.38 -6.91
CA GLY A 44 2.77 10.17 -6.35
C GLY A 44 3.60 9.41 -5.32
N LEU A 45 3.71 8.07 -5.46
CA LEU A 45 4.44 7.22 -4.53
C LEU A 45 5.93 7.16 -4.86
N VAL A 46 6.73 7.19 -3.81
CA VAL A 46 8.16 6.91 -3.86
C VAL A 46 8.53 5.81 -2.86
N SER A 47 9.72 5.26 -3.01
CA SER A 47 10.23 4.26 -2.06
C SER A 47 10.34 4.88 -0.66
N GLY A 48 9.73 4.23 0.32
CA GLY A 48 9.62 4.71 1.69
C GLY A 48 8.23 5.20 2.07
N ASP A 49 7.37 5.53 1.10
CA ASP A 49 5.97 5.86 1.34
C ASP A 49 5.20 4.62 1.83
N TYR A 50 4.03 4.87 2.38
CA TYR A 50 3.12 3.83 2.84
C TYR A 50 1.94 3.72 1.89
N VAL A 51 1.45 2.50 1.73
CA VAL A 51 0.32 2.15 0.88
C VAL A 51 -0.70 1.43 1.73
N GLN A 52 -1.95 1.84 1.59
CA GLN A 52 -3.08 1.25 2.29
C GLN A 52 -4.11 0.74 1.31
N PHE A 53 -4.73 -0.37 1.66
CA PHE A 53 -5.92 -0.88 1.01
C PHE A 53 -7.17 -0.36 1.70
N ILE A 54 -8.20 -0.17 0.91
CA ILE A 54 -9.55 0.20 1.36
C ILE A 54 -10.49 -0.79 0.71
N SER A 55 -11.48 -1.27 1.47
CA SER A 55 -12.57 -2.09 0.94
C SER A 55 -13.90 -1.62 1.51
N ASN A 56 -14.99 -1.92 0.81
CA ASN A 56 -16.34 -1.69 1.30
C ASN A 56 -16.92 -2.93 2.02
N ILE A 57 -16.13 -3.99 2.20
CA ILE A 57 -16.57 -5.23 2.83
C ILE A 57 -17.10 -5.02 4.25
N PRO A 58 -16.46 -4.19 5.13
CA PRO A 58 -17.02 -3.90 6.44
C PRO A 58 -18.42 -3.30 6.38
N SER A 59 -18.72 -2.48 5.35
CA SER A 59 -20.05 -1.91 5.14
C SER A 59 -21.04 -2.97 4.69
N ILE A 60 -20.62 -3.93 3.86
CA ILE A 60 -21.45 -5.09 3.47
C ILE A 60 -21.75 -5.96 4.69
N ASP A 61 -20.75 -6.27 5.51
CA ASP A 61 -20.92 -7.05 6.74
C ASP A 61 -21.88 -6.36 7.72
N MET A 62 -21.79 -5.05 7.85
CA MET A 62 -22.71 -4.26 8.65
C MET A 62 -24.15 -4.31 8.10
N ALA A 63 -24.32 -4.14 6.79
CA ALA A 63 -25.62 -4.23 6.13
C ALA A 63 -26.25 -5.64 6.27
N ILE A 64 -25.45 -6.70 6.23
CA ILE A 64 -25.90 -8.08 6.54
C ILE A 64 -26.38 -8.18 7.99
N ALA A 65 -25.61 -7.66 8.94
CA ALA A 65 -25.93 -7.72 10.36
C ALA A 65 -27.20 -6.91 10.71
N GLU A 66 -27.38 -5.77 10.09
CA GLU A 66 -28.54 -4.89 10.25
C GLU A 66 -29.76 -5.36 9.44
N ARG A 67 -29.60 -6.39 8.58
CA ARG A 67 -30.61 -6.87 7.65
C ARG A 67 -31.16 -5.78 6.77
N ASP A 68 -30.25 -5.01 6.17
CA ASP A 68 -30.60 -3.96 5.25
C ASP A 68 -31.58 -4.45 4.17
N SER A 69 -32.57 -3.64 3.85
CA SER A 69 -33.68 -4.03 2.96
C SER A 69 -33.22 -4.36 1.54
N GLU A 70 -32.18 -3.70 1.02
CA GLU A 70 -31.63 -3.96 -0.31
C GLU A 70 -30.89 -5.30 -0.34
N ILE A 71 -30.11 -5.58 0.72
CA ILE A 71 -29.39 -6.84 0.88
C ILE A 71 -30.38 -8.01 1.05
N VAL A 72 -31.44 -7.84 1.85
CA VAL A 72 -32.49 -8.84 2.02
C VAL A 72 -33.17 -9.15 0.68
N ALA A 73 -33.60 -8.11 -0.05
CA ALA A 73 -34.24 -8.27 -1.34
C ALA A 73 -33.34 -8.97 -2.36
N TRP A 74 -32.07 -8.57 -2.41
CA TRP A 74 -31.11 -9.21 -3.30
C TRP A 74 -30.91 -10.70 -2.97
N CYS A 75 -30.80 -11.05 -1.69
CA CYS A 75 -30.67 -12.46 -1.27
C CYS A 75 -31.90 -13.27 -1.65
N GLU A 76 -33.12 -12.74 -1.48
CA GLU A 76 -34.36 -13.41 -1.86
C GLU A 76 -34.44 -13.63 -3.37
N GLU A 77 -34.10 -12.62 -4.18
CA GLU A 77 -34.08 -12.72 -5.64
C GLU A 77 -33.06 -13.75 -6.16
N ASN A 78 -31.92 -13.90 -5.48
CA ASN A 78 -30.85 -14.82 -5.87
C ASN A 78 -30.94 -16.20 -5.18
N GLY A 79 -31.97 -16.43 -4.33
CA GLY A 79 -32.19 -17.70 -3.64
C GLY A 79 -31.08 -18.05 -2.63
N VAL A 80 -30.47 -17.03 -2.00
CA VAL A 80 -29.38 -17.17 -1.04
C VAL A 80 -29.91 -16.89 0.36
N GLU A 81 -29.63 -17.75 1.33
CA GLU A 81 -30.07 -17.55 2.70
C GLU A 81 -29.20 -16.54 3.44
N LEU A 82 -29.78 -15.37 3.77
CA LEU A 82 -29.07 -14.32 4.49
C LEU A 82 -28.54 -14.78 5.86
N GLY A 83 -27.31 -14.43 6.16
CA GLY A 83 -26.62 -14.79 7.42
C GLY A 83 -25.80 -16.08 7.30
N THR A 84 -25.68 -16.64 6.12
CA THR A 84 -24.76 -17.75 5.82
C THR A 84 -23.45 -17.24 5.21
N ASP A 85 -22.37 -18.01 5.36
CA ASP A 85 -21.08 -17.70 4.69
C ASP A 85 -21.23 -17.65 3.17
N ALA A 86 -22.11 -18.48 2.61
CA ALA A 86 -22.40 -18.49 1.18
C ALA A 86 -23.05 -17.18 0.72
N ALA A 87 -23.98 -16.62 1.53
CA ALA A 87 -24.60 -15.34 1.24
C ALA A 87 -23.57 -14.21 1.30
N ARG A 88 -22.74 -14.19 2.34
CA ARG A 88 -21.65 -13.21 2.48
C ARG A 88 -20.73 -13.26 1.27
N ALA A 89 -20.26 -14.44 0.89
CA ALA A 89 -19.37 -14.59 -0.27
C ALA A 89 -20.03 -14.13 -1.58
N ALA A 90 -21.32 -14.44 -1.78
CA ALA A 90 -22.06 -14.01 -2.95
C ALA A 90 -22.24 -12.47 -2.99
N LEU A 91 -22.55 -11.85 -1.86
CA LEU A 91 -22.67 -10.39 -1.74
C LEU A 91 -21.34 -9.68 -1.97
N ILE A 92 -20.25 -10.20 -1.42
CA ILE A 92 -18.92 -9.65 -1.66
C ILE A 92 -18.53 -9.78 -3.13
N LYS A 93 -18.83 -10.90 -3.75
CA LYS A 93 -18.57 -11.10 -5.18
C LYS A 93 -19.33 -10.11 -6.06
N GLU A 94 -20.55 -9.75 -5.70
CA GLU A 94 -21.39 -8.84 -6.48
C GLU A 94 -21.09 -7.37 -6.18
N PHE A 95 -20.97 -7.01 -4.91
CA PHE A 95 -20.89 -5.62 -4.46
C PHE A 95 -19.54 -5.24 -3.87
N GLY A 96 -18.69 -6.21 -3.57
CA GLY A 96 -17.37 -5.97 -2.99
C GLY A 96 -16.49 -5.14 -3.90
N SER A 97 -15.84 -4.15 -3.33
CA SER A 97 -14.88 -3.32 -4.04
C SER A 97 -13.65 -3.06 -3.19
N TYR A 98 -12.53 -3.00 -3.86
CA TYR A 98 -11.23 -2.73 -3.27
C TYR A 98 -10.60 -1.53 -3.95
N ALA A 99 -9.88 -0.74 -3.19
CA ALA A 99 -9.10 0.35 -3.70
C ALA A 99 -7.74 0.44 -2.99
N ILE A 100 -6.78 1.09 -3.63
CA ILE A 100 -5.45 1.34 -3.09
C ILE A 100 -5.24 2.85 -2.97
N CYS A 101 -4.71 3.29 -1.84
CA CYS A 101 -4.38 4.69 -1.60
C CYS A 101 -3.00 4.85 -0.93
N LYS A 102 -2.55 6.09 -0.83
CA LYS A 102 -1.38 6.44 -0.02
C LYS A 102 -1.77 6.39 1.46
N GLY A 103 -0.90 5.81 2.28
CA GLY A 103 -1.09 5.80 3.73
C GLY A 103 -1.10 7.21 4.32
N VAL A 104 -1.90 7.41 5.35
CA VAL A 104 -2.06 8.69 6.05
C VAL A 104 -1.29 8.69 7.37
N PRO A 105 -0.86 9.86 7.86
CA PRO A 105 -0.24 9.97 9.17
C PRO A 105 -1.16 9.43 10.27
N MET A 106 -0.62 8.57 11.16
CA MET A 106 -1.34 8.05 12.32
C MET A 106 -1.06 8.90 13.56
N TYR A 107 -2.05 9.01 14.42
CA TYR A 107 -2.00 9.72 15.68
C TYR A 107 -2.27 8.77 16.84
N GLU A 108 -1.77 9.09 18.03
CA GLU A 108 -2.17 8.44 19.26
C GLU A 108 -3.44 9.08 19.83
N LYS A 109 -4.03 8.43 20.86
CA LYS A 109 -5.28 8.90 21.51
C LYS A 109 -5.27 10.36 21.94
N ASP A 110 -4.10 10.91 22.30
CA ASP A 110 -3.92 12.31 22.71
C ASP A 110 -3.64 13.27 21.54
N GLY A 111 -3.84 12.82 20.31
CA GLY A 111 -3.61 13.60 19.09
C GLY A 111 -2.16 13.72 18.67
N LYS A 112 -1.23 13.07 19.36
CA LYS A 112 0.16 12.97 18.92
C LYS A 112 0.30 11.89 17.87
N ARG A 113 1.18 12.13 16.89
CA ARG A 113 1.46 11.14 15.87
C ARG A 113 1.97 9.84 16.51
N LYS A 114 1.39 8.72 16.12
CA LYS A 114 1.87 7.42 16.54
C LYS A 114 3.26 7.20 15.94
N MET A 115 4.24 7.09 16.81
CA MET A 115 5.62 6.83 16.43
C MET A 115 5.84 5.33 16.37
N VAL A 116 6.07 4.80 15.18
CA VAL A 116 6.55 3.44 15.03
C VAL A 116 8.07 3.49 15.19
N GLY A 117 8.56 3.13 16.37
CA GLY A 117 9.99 3.06 16.62
C GLY A 117 10.63 2.07 15.64
N VAL A 118 11.49 2.56 14.77
CA VAL A 118 12.48 1.68 14.14
C VAL A 118 13.37 1.19 15.27
N ARG A 119 13.42 -0.12 15.49
CA ARG A 119 14.40 -0.69 16.41
C ARG A 119 15.78 -0.50 15.80
N MET A 120 16.38 0.62 16.11
CA MET A 120 17.80 0.84 15.87
C MET A 120 18.58 0.03 16.91
N THR A 121 19.66 -0.59 16.51
CA THR A 121 20.65 -1.06 17.48
C THR A 121 21.29 0.13 18.18
N ASP A 122 21.85 -0.05 19.35
CA ASP A 122 22.47 1.04 20.11
C ASP A 122 23.60 1.69 19.30
N GLU A 123 24.33 0.91 18.52
CA GLU A 123 25.37 1.40 17.60
C GLU A 123 24.79 2.27 16.48
N GLN A 124 23.69 1.86 15.87
CA GLN A 124 23.01 2.64 14.84
C GLN A 124 22.41 3.94 15.42
N LYS A 125 21.89 3.87 16.65
CA LYS A 125 21.39 5.04 17.36
C LYS A 125 22.51 6.02 17.64
N GLN A 126 23.68 5.54 18.08
CA GLN A 126 24.86 6.39 18.35
C GLN A 126 25.36 7.09 17.08
N VAL A 127 25.55 6.33 15.99
CA VAL A 127 25.98 6.91 14.71
C VAL A 127 25.01 7.97 14.20
N SER A 128 23.71 7.69 14.29
CA SER A 128 22.69 8.65 13.86
C SER A 128 22.63 9.88 14.77
N PHE A 129 22.84 9.73 16.07
CA PHE A 129 22.96 10.83 17.02
C PHE A 129 24.14 11.72 16.68
N ASP A 130 25.32 11.14 16.49
CA ASP A 130 26.55 11.90 16.19
C ASP A 130 26.42 12.70 14.88
N MET A 131 25.75 12.13 13.87
CA MET A 131 25.49 12.84 12.60
C MET A 131 24.47 13.97 12.70
N ASN A 132 23.54 13.91 13.66
CA ASN A 132 22.43 14.86 13.78
C ASN A 132 22.50 15.73 15.04
N LYS A 133 23.59 15.71 15.79
CA LYS A 133 23.72 16.35 17.10
C LYS A 133 23.32 17.81 17.11
N ALA A 134 23.70 18.59 16.09
CA ALA A 134 23.33 20.00 15.97
C ALA A 134 21.81 20.21 15.76
N ALA A 135 21.18 19.38 14.94
CA ALA A 135 19.74 19.46 14.72
C ALA A 135 18.94 19.04 15.97
N ILE A 136 19.46 18.05 16.69
CA ILE A 136 18.87 17.61 17.97
C ILE A 136 18.95 18.73 19.00
N ALA A 137 20.12 19.38 19.15
CA ALA A 137 20.34 20.50 20.04
C ALA A 137 19.32 21.63 19.79
N GLN A 138 19.12 21.97 18.53
CA GLN A 138 18.12 22.97 18.13
C GLN A 138 16.69 22.53 18.47
N ALA A 139 16.35 21.26 18.25
CA ALA A 139 15.02 20.74 18.50
C ALA A 139 14.65 20.68 19.98
N VAL A 140 15.63 20.38 20.86
CA VAL A 140 15.42 20.28 22.32
C VAL A 140 15.74 21.59 23.06
N GLY A 141 16.27 22.60 22.35
CA GLY A 141 16.61 23.92 22.94
C GLY A 141 17.78 23.88 23.91
N LYS A 142 18.75 22.99 23.69
CA LYS A 142 19.99 22.86 24.46
C LYS A 142 21.22 23.31 23.65
N ASP A 143 22.28 23.64 24.36
CA ASP A 143 23.58 23.81 23.69
C ASP A 143 24.07 22.47 23.15
N ILE A 144 24.79 22.51 22.00
CA ILE A 144 25.27 21.31 21.31
C ILE A 144 26.15 20.41 22.20
N ASP A 145 26.85 21.00 23.16
CA ASP A 145 27.73 20.30 24.09
C ASP A 145 26.94 19.63 25.26
N GLU A 146 25.74 20.09 25.50
CA GLU A 146 24.84 19.55 26.56
C GLU A 146 23.90 18.47 26.05
N VAL A 147 23.83 18.24 24.73
CA VAL A 147 22.96 17.25 24.13
C VAL A 147 23.55 15.85 24.30
N THR A 148 22.75 14.96 24.84
CA THR A 148 23.10 13.56 25.07
C THR A 148 22.30 12.63 24.14
N ILE A 149 22.70 11.36 24.07
CA ILE A 149 21.96 10.34 23.27
C ILE A 149 20.54 10.10 23.81
N GLU A 150 20.28 10.45 25.05
CA GLU A 150 18.96 10.33 25.69
C GLU A 150 17.98 11.40 25.15
N ASP A 151 18.51 12.53 24.71
CA ASP A 151 17.74 13.58 24.02
C ASP A 151 17.38 13.17 22.57
N TYR A 152 18.10 12.19 22.02
CA TYR A 152 17.86 11.69 20.67
C TYR A 152 16.73 10.68 20.64
N ASN A 153 15.58 11.16 20.23
CA ASN A 153 14.44 10.32 19.96
C ASN A 153 14.17 10.31 18.46
N PRO A 154 14.72 9.31 17.72
CA PRO A 154 14.48 9.24 16.28
C PRO A 154 13.01 9.03 16.01
N VAL A 155 12.35 10.10 15.59
CA VAL A 155 10.93 10.13 15.28
C VAL A 155 10.74 9.55 13.89
N THR A 156 10.26 8.33 13.80
CA THR A 156 9.65 7.82 12.58
C THR A 156 8.17 8.12 12.64
N GLU A 157 7.68 8.95 11.73
CA GLU A 157 6.24 9.19 11.60
C GLU A 157 5.55 7.86 11.33
N GLY A 158 4.53 7.50 12.13
CA GLY A 158 3.66 6.37 11.85
C GLY A 158 2.68 6.73 10.74
N PHE A 159 2.47 5.79 9.84
CA PHE A 159 1.49 5.90 8.77
C PHE A 159 0.61 4.66 8.75
N THR A 160 -0.61 4.82 8.25
CA THR A 160 -1.48 3.68 7.98
C THR A 160 -0.93 2.87 6.81
N GLY A 161 -1.25 1.56 6.79
CA GLY A 161 -0.87 0.67 5.70
C GLY A 161 0.56 0.12 5.82
N ALA A 162 1.07 -0.37 4.70
CA ALA A 162 2.36 -1.05 4.59
C ALA A 162 3.40 -0.19 3.87
N LYS A 163 4.64 -0.23 4.35
CA LYS A 163 5.74 0.53 3.76
C LYS A 163 6.13 -0.06 2.39
N ALA A 164 6.04 0.76 1.36
CA ALA A 164 6.43 0.42 0.01
C ALA A 164 7.92 0.71 -0.23
N THR A 165 8.60 -0.21 -0.88
CA THR A 165 10.02 -0.11 -1.20
C THR A 165 10.27 -0.36 -2.67
N SER A 166 11.29 0.25 -3.24
CA SER A 166 11.68 -0.03 -4.62
C SER A 166 11.99 -1.51 -4.82
N THR A 167 11.48 -2.08 -5.92
CA THR A 167 11.79 -3.46 -6.33
C THR A 167 13.14 -3.58 -7.04
N SER A 168 13.80 -2.44 -7.26
CA SER A 168 15.11 -2.35 -7.92
C SER A 168 16.03 -1.41 -7.12
N SER A 169 17.32 -1.37 -7.49
CA SER A 169 18.29 -0.41 -6.93
C SER A 169 18.08 1.04 -7.41
N LEU A 170 17.12 1.27 -8.31
CA LEU A 170 16.80 2.58 -8.82
C LEU A 170 15.92 3.34 -7.81
N THR A 171 16.10 4.63 -7.74
CA THR A 171 15.30 5.54 -6.93
C THR A 171 14.60 6.56 -7.83
N GLY A 172 13.37 6.95 -7.48
CA GLY A 172 12.64 7.97 -8.22
C GLY A 172 11.13 7.70 -8.27
N ILE A 173 10.42 8.66 -8.86
CA ILE A 173 8.98 8.58 -9.06
C ILE A 173 8.66 7.68 -10.26
N GLY A 174 7.60 6.88 -10.15
CA GLY A 174 7.12 6.05 -11.25
C GLY A 174 7.91 4.76 -11.45
N LEU A 175 8.62 4.31 -10.43
CA LEU A 175 9.22 2.98 -10.40
C LEU A 175 8.25 1.97 -9.77
N PRO A 176 8.33 0.68 -10.15
CA PRO A 176 7.59 -0.35 -9.47
C PRO A 176 7.99 -0.42 -7.99
N LEU A 177 6.98 -0.48 -7.13
CA LEU A 177 7.14 -0.58 -5.68
C LEU A 177 6.60 -1.90 -5.17
N GLY A 178 7.27 -2.49 -4.20
CA GLY A 178 6.83 -3.71 -3.53
C GLY A 178 6.60 -3.46 -2.05
N PHE A 179 5.56 -4.09 -1.48
CA PHE A 179 5.27 -4.08 -0.06
C PHE A 179 4.69 -5.44 0.36
N SER A 180 4.59 -5.67 1.65
CA SER A 180 3.99 -6.89 2.20
C SER A 180 2.87 -6.51 3.15
N ASP A 181 1.71 -7.11 2.95
CA ASP A 181 0.54 -6.95 3.78
C ASP A 181 -0.18 -8.30 3.89
N ILE A 182 0.01 -8.96 5.02
CA ILE A 182 -0.58 -10.29 5.26
C ILE A 182 -2.09 -10.19 5.49
N ASN A 183 -2.56 -9.12 6.11
CA ASN A 183 -3.98 -8.95 6.39
C ASN A 183 -4.75 -8.80 5.08
N MET A 184 -4.26 -7.90 4.21
CA MET A 184 -4.87 -7.71 2.91
C MET A 184 -4.78 -8.97 2.05
N TRP A 185 -3.67 -9.71 2.11
CA TRP A 185 -3.55 -10.98 1.40
C TRP A 185 -4.61 -11.99 1.84
N ASN A 186 -4.82 -12.12 3.16
CA ASN A 186 -5.82 -13.02 3.70
C ASN A 186 -7.23 -12.61 3.30
N GLU A 187 -7.57 -11.32 3.38
CA GLU A 187 -8.85 -10.77 2.95
C GLU A 187 -9.13 -11.09 1.47
N LEU A 188 -8.19 -10.76 0.59
CA LEU A 188 -8.32 -11.04 -0.85
C LEU A 188 -8.41 -12.55 -1.15
N LYS A 189 -7.72 -13.37 -0.37
CA LYS A 189 -7.76 -14.83 -0.54
C LYS A 189 -9.12 -15.40 -0.14
N GLU A 190 -9.69 -14.94 0.97
CA GLU A 190 -10.99 -15.39 1.46
C GLU A 190 -12.12 -14.98 0.50
N ASP A 191 -12.11 -13.75 0.03
CA ASP A 191 -13.18 -13.21 -0.79
C ASP A 191 -13.15 -13.70 -2.24
N LEU A 192 -11.95 -13.94 -2.78
CA LEU A 192 -11.78 -14.34 -4.19
C LEU A 192 -11.56 -15.86 -4.38
N GLY A 193 -11.60 -16.63 -3.30
CA GLY A 193 -11.35 -18.08 -3.30
C GLY A 193 -9.86 -18.43 -3.38
N ASP A 194 -9.58 -19.74 -3.30
CA ASP A 194 -8.21 -20.24 -3.32
C ASP A 194 -7.53 -19.96 -4.66
N ALA A 195 -6.56 -19.09 -4.66
CA ALA A 195 -5.58 -19.05 -5.73
C ALA A 195 -4.76 -20.33 -5.69
N ALA A 196 -4.44 -20.91 -6.83
CA ALA A 196 -3.46 -21.97 -6.89
C ALA A 196 -2.17 -21.48 -6.20
N GLU A 197 -1.60 -22.29 -5.33
CA GLU A 197 -0.50 -21.91 -4.43
C GLU A 197 0.73 -21.30 -5.11
N ASP A 198 0.88 -21.48 -6.41
CA ASP A 198 2.04 -21.08 -7.21
C ASP A 198 1.77 -19.96 -8.22
N TYR A 199 0.60 -19.30 -8.17
CA TYR A 199 0.25 -18.25 -9.13
C TYR A 199 0.39 -16.85 -8.51
N ASN A 200 0.72 -15.88 -9.35
CA ASN A 200 0.59 -14.47 -9.02
C ASN A 200 -0.81 -13.99 -9.41
N ARG A 201 -1.51 -13.34 -8.50
CA ARG A 201 -2.78 -12.66 -8.81
C ARG A 201 -2.52 -11.29 -9.39
N VAL A 202 -3.07 -11.04 -10.56
CA VAL A 202 -3.00 -9.74 -11.23
C VAL A 202 -4.33 -9.02 -11.05
N TYR A 203 -4.24 -7.81 -10.58
CA TYR A 203 -5.36 -6.87 -10.46
C TYR A 203 -5.12 -5.69 -11.37
N LYS A 204 -6.16 -5.26 -12.06
CA LYS A 204 -6.15 -4.03 -12.84
C LYS A 204 -6.58 -2.85 -11.97
N VAL A 205 -5.74 -1.84 -11.91
CA VAL A 205 -6.03 -0.60 -11.15
C VAL A 205 -6.70 0.41 -12.07
N ASN A 206 -7.86 0.92 -11.69
CA ASN A 206 -8.54 1.96 -12.45
C ASN A 206 -7.99 3.34 -12.06
N LEU A 207 -7.11 3.87 -12.89
CA LEU A 207 -6.49 5.18 -12.68
C LEU A 207 -7.35 6.34 -13.16
N ASN A 208 -8.39 6.07 -13.97
CA ASN A 208 -9.22 7.11 -14.59
C ASN A 208 -10.40 7.51 -13.72
N GLU A 209 -10.80 6.68 -12.78
CA GLU A 209 -11.95 6.88 -11.91
C GLU A 209 -11.54 6.73 -10.43
N PRO A 210 -10.69 7.63 -9.94
CA PRO A 210 -10.36 7.63 -8.52
C PRO A 210 -11.59 7.96 -7.68
N ILE A 211 -11.61 7.43 -6.46
CA ILE A 211 -12.66 7.71 -5.47
C ILE A 211 -12.06 8.44 -4.27
N GLU A 212 -12.86 9.25 -3.60
CA GLU A 212 -12.49 9.81 -2.30
C GLU A 212 -12.98 8.89 -1.19
N CYS A 213 -12.08 8.56 -0.26
CA CYS A 213 -12.37 7.71 0.88
C CYS A 213 -11.89 8.36 2.16
N GLU A 214 -12.61 8.09 3.24
CA GLU A 214 -12.22 8.49 4.58
C GLU A 214 -11.39 7.39 5.23
N VAL A 215 -10.22 7.76 5.75
CA VAL A 215 -9.32 6.85 6.46
C VAL A 215 -9.16 7.35 7.88
N GLU A 216 -9.41 6.48 8.85
CA GLU A 216 -9.16 6.76 10.25
C GLU A 216 -7.65 6.94 10.50
N ASN A 217 -7.30 8.04 11.14
CA ASN A 217 -5.91 8.39 11.42
C ASN A 217 -5.51 8.18 12.88
N GLY A 218 -6.42 7.66 13.71
CA GLY A 218 -6.20 7.40 15.15
C GLY A 218 -6.31 8.64 16.04
N LYS A 219 -6.66 9.81 15.49
CA LYS A 219 -6.97 11.00 16.27
C LYS A 219 -8.37 10.87 16.88
N GLU A 220 -8.58 11.33 18.11
CA GLU A 220 -9.90 11.36 18.72
C GLU A 220 -10.63 12.68 18.39
N GLY A 221 -11.94 12.60 18.12
CA GLY A 221 -12.81 13.75 17.86
C GLY A 221 -12.67 14.35 16.47
N GLU A 222 -12.73 15.66 16.39
CA GLU A 222 -12.65 16.38 15.12
C GLU A 222 -11.31 16.14 14.42
N GLY A 223 -11.39 15.77 13.13
CA GLY A 223 -10.23 15.41 12.34
C GLY A 223 -9.70 13.99 12.61
N SER A 224 -10.53 13.08 13.13
CA SER A 224 -10.23 11.66 13.31
C SER A 224 -10.07 10.90 11.98
N VAL A 225 -10.60 11.45 10.91
CA VAL A 225 -10.50 10.90 9.56
C VAL A 225 -9.71 11.82 8.64
N THR A 226 -9.06 11.23 7.67
CA THR A 226 -8.36 11.92 6.58
C THR A 226 -8.97 11.48 5.27
N VAL A 227 -9.41 12.44 4.45
CA VAL A 227 -9.90 12.14 3.10
C VAL A 227 -8.71 11.88 2.20
N VAL A 228 -8.73 10.77 1.49
CA VAL A 228 -7.68 10.35 0.57
C VAL A 228 -8.27 10.01 -0.80
N THR A 229 -7.47 10.20 -1.83
CA THR A 229 -7.77 9.70 -3.16
C THR A 229 -7.34 8.24 -3.24
N ALA A 230 -8.28 7.36 -3.52
CA ALA A 230 -8.04 5.93 -3.68
C ALA A 230 -8.35 5.49 -5.11
N TYR A 231 -7.65 4.48 -5.57
CA TYR A 231 -7.77 3.94 -6.93
C TYR A 231 -8.36 2.54 -6.85
N PRO A 232 -9.58 2.33 -7.35
CA PRO A 232 -10.22 1.02 -7.38
C PRO A 232 -9.39 0.01 -8.18
N PHE A 233 -9.43 -1.24 -7.78
CA PHE A 233 -8.82 -2.32 -8.55
C PHE A 233 -9.72 -3.54 -8.57
N THR A 234 -9.62 -4.31 -9.66
CA THR A 234 -10.41 -5.50 -9.90
C THR A 234 -9.50 -6.67 -10.26
N PHE A 235 -9.91 -7.88 -9.92
CA PHE A 235 -9.22 -9.10 -10.35
C PHE A 235 -9.23 -9.19 -11.87
N GLU A 236 -8.08 -9.52 -12.45
CA GLU A 236 -7.91 -9.69 -13.89
C GLU A 236 -7.58 -11.15 -14.24
N SER A 237 -6.52 -11.69 -13.64
CA SER A 237 -6.07 -13.05 -13.94
C SER A 237 -5.14 -13.61 -12.87
N ASP A 238 -4.97 -14.93 -12.90
CA ASP A 238 -3.88 -15.61 -12.22
C ASP A 238 -2.80 -15.97 -13.24
N GLU A 239 -1.56 -15.56 -12.99
CA GLU A 239 -0.41 -15.80 -13.87
C GLU A 239 0.61 -16.72 -13.21
N GLU A 240 1.18 -17.63 -13.99
CA GLU A 240 2.32 -18.41 -13.50
C GLU A 240 3.50 -17.48 -13.16
N PRO A 241 4.15 -17.68 -11.99
CA PRO A 241 5.32 -16.90 -11.64
C PRO A 241 6.42 -17.11 -12.68
N THR A 242 6.87 -16.01 -13.28
CA THR A 242 7.98 -16.05 -14.23
C THR A 242 9.21 -16.62 -13.52
N ARG A 243 9.53 -17.88 -13.75
CA ARG A 243 10.74 -18.50 -13.20
C ARG A 243 11.94 -17.73 -13.71
N LYS A 244 12.57 -16.94 -12.85
CA LYS A 244 13.91 -16.43 -13.13
C LYS A 244 14.78 -17.66 -13.35
N ASN A 245 15.35 -17.79 -14.55
CA ASN A 245 16.29 -18.85 -14.91
C ASN A 245 17.26 -19.10 -13.75
N VAL A 246 17.08 -20.19 -13.05
CA VAL A 246 18.10 -20.71 -12.15
C VAL A 246 19.25 -21.09 -13.07
N LYS A 247 20.29 -20.28 -13.08
CA LYS A 247 21.55 -20.68 -13.70
C LYS A 247 22.01 -21.95 -12.98
N LYS A 248 22.02 -23.06 -13.72
CA LYS A 248 22.73 -24.27 -13.34
C LYS A 248 24.21 -24.00 -13.26
#